data_831632e3463fc3053efec56ac2cd01a8
#
_entry.id   831632e3463fc3053efec56ac2cd01a8
#
_cell.length_a   1.000
_cell.length_b   1.000
_cell.length_c   1.000
_cell.angle_alpha   90.00
_cell.angle_beta   90.00
_cell.angle_gamma   90.00
#
_symmetry.space_group_name_H-M   'P 1'
#
loop_
_entity.id
_entity.type
_entity.pdbx_description
1 polymer ?
#
loop_
_entity_poly.entity_id
_entity_poly.type
_entity_poly.pdbx_seq_one_letter_code
_entity_poly.pdbx_strand_id
1 'polypeptide(L)'
;MEPSTRPEPPAFRAHDHAACRGQAMAAVAEACAARRLRLTPARACVLEALLESHRAMTAYELLDRLGAAGLGSQPPVVYRALDFLVGNGFVHRIERLGAYAACTGGAGSHRAGFLVCRSCRRVAETPLARTPRGLAAEATAIGFAIERVVVEAEGLCARCREAAA
;
A
#
# COMPACT_ATOMS: atom_id res chain seq x y z
N MET A 1 -21.06 2.07 22.18
CA MET A 1 -19.96 1.66 21.28
C MET A 1 -18.68 2.24 21.87
N GLU A 2 -17.92 1.44 22.60
CA GLU A 2 -16.68 1.90 23.23
C GLU A 2 -15.68 2.31 22.15
N PRO A 3 -14.98 3.45 22.29
CA PRO A 3 -13.96 3.85 21.36
C PRO A 3 -12.84 2.80 21.38
N SER A 4 -12.54 2.23 20.22
CA SER A 4 -11.46 1.28 20.04
C SER A 4 -10.15 1.88 20.55
N THR A 5 -9.49 1.20 21.48
CA THR A 5 -8.19 1.57 22.07
C THR A 5 -7.01 1.36 21.11
N ARG A 6 -7.26 1.05 19.85
CA ARG A 6 -6.19 0.87 18.87
C ARG A 6 -5.63 2.23 18.43
N PRO A 7 -4.31 2.45 18.50
CA PRO A 7 -3.73 3.72 18.06
C PRO A 7 -4.02 3.96 16.56
N GLU A 8 -4.23 5.24 16.23
CA GLU A 8 -4.45 5.65 14.84
C GLU A 8 -3.27 5.25 13.95
N PRO A 9 -3.53 4.67 12.77
CA PRO A 9 -2.46 4.26 11.85
C PRO A 9 -1.54 5.43 11.46
N PRO A 10 -0.23 5.21 11.27
CA PRO A 10 0.72 6.25 10.88
C PRO A 10 0.28 7.07 9.67
N ALA A 11 -0.39 6.45 8.70
CA ALA A 11 -0.89 7.12 7.50
C ALA A 11 -1.88 8.26 7.79
N PHE A 12 -2.60 8.22 8.89
CA PHE A 12 -3.63 9.20 9.23
C PHE A 12 -3.22 10.19 10.30
N ARG A 13 -2.22 9.87 11.14
CA ARG A 13 -1.70 10.75 12.19
C ARG A 13 -0.50 11.57 11.75
N ALA A 14 -0.19 12.64 12.49
CA ALA A 14 1.07 13.33 12.38
C ALA A 14 2.22 12.48 12.97
N HIS A 15 3.32 12.34 12.25
CA HIS A 15 4.52 11.62 12.70
C HIS A 15 5.76 12.13 11.95
N ASP A 16 6.95 11.76 12.39
CA ASP A 16 8.19 12.00 11.66
C ASP A 16 8.21 11.14 10.38
N HIS A 17 7.82 11.78 9.29
CA HIS A 17 7.66 11.10 8.01
C HIS A 17 9.00 10.80 7.33
N ALA A 18 10.04 11.60 7.61
CA ALA A 18 11.38 11.34 7.08
C ALA A 18 11.97 10.06 7.67
N ALA A 19 11.85 9.90 9.00
CA ALA A 19 12.26 8.67 9.68
C ALA A 19 11.44 7.45 9.22
N CYS A 20 10.13 7.59 9.08
CA CYS A 20 9.24 6.54 8.58
C CYS A 20 9.67 6.06 7.18
N ARG A 21 9.91 6.99 6.25
CA ARG A 21 10.38 6.71 4.89
C ARG A 21 11.73 6.02 4.89
N GLY A 22 12.68 6.54 5.65
CA GLY A 22 14.02 5.96 5.75
C GLY A 22 14.02 4.52 6.26
N GLN A 23 13.24 4.23 7.29
CA GLN A 23 13.08 2.88 7.83
C GLN A 23 12.42 1.93 6.81
N ALA A 24 11.39 2.37 6.11
CA ALA A 24 10.72 1.55 5.10
C ALA A 24 11.65 1.22 3.92
N MET A 25 12.42 2.21 3.43
CA MET A 25 13.41 1.99 2.37
C MET A 25 14.51 1.02 2.79
N ALA A 26 15.03 1.17 4.01
CA ALA A 26 16.05 0.27 4.56
C ALA A 26 15.53 -1.17 4.68
N ALA A 27 14.31 -1.35 5.19
CA ALA A 27 13.68 -2.67 5.32
C ALA A 27 13.49 -3.37 3.95
N VAL A 28 13.08 -2.62 2.91
CA VAL A 28 12.97 -3.17 1.56
C VAL A 28 14.33 -3.53 0.98
N ALA A 29 15.35 -2.68 1.17
CA ALA A 29 16.71 -2.97 0.71
C ALA A 29 17.27 -4.24 1.36
N GLU A 30 17.08 -4.40 2.67
CA GLU A 30 17.48 -5.59 3.43
C GLU A 30 16.73 -6.85 2.95
N ALA A 31 15.41 -6.75 2.76
CA ALA A 31 14.61 -7.85 2.24
C ALA A 31 15.02 -8.26 0.82
N CYS A 32 15.37 -7.29 -0.04
CA CYS A 32 15.90 -7.55 -1.37
C CYS A 32 17.26 -8.28 -1.28
N ALA A 33 18.17 -7.82 -0.43
CA ALA A 33 19.47 -8.46 -0.23
C ALA A 33 19.32 -9.91 0.25
N ALA A 34 18.48 -10.14 1.28
CA ALA A 34 18.22 -11.47 1.83
C ALA A 34 17.62 -12.45 0.81
N ARG A 35 16.79 -11.95 -0.11
CA ARG A 35 16.13 -12.77 -1.16
C ARG A 35 16.90 -12.77 -2.48
N ARG A 36 18.09 -12.17 -2.55
CA ARG A 36 18.89 -11.99 -3.77
C ARG A 36 18.11 -11.29 -4.90
N LEU A 37 17.26 -10.35 -4.55
CA LEU A 37 16.48 -9.53 -5.47
C LEU A 37 17.23 -8.24 -5.79
N ARG A 38 17.08 -7.75 -7.04
CA ARG A 38 17.71 -6.49 -7.45
C ARG A 38 16.74 -5.33 -7.34
N LEU A 39 16.98 -4.41 -6.40
CA LEU A 39 16.29 -3.13 -6.32
C LEU A 39 16.95 -2.15 -7.32
N THR A 40 16.43 -2.10 -8.56
CA THR A 40 16.95 -1.19 -9.58
C THR A 40 16.60 0.27 -9.29
N PRO A 41 17.30 1.28 -9.87
CA PRO A 41 16.97 2.69 -9.68
C PRO A 41 15.49 3.03 -9.95
N ALA A 42 14.89 2.45 -11.01
CA ALA A 42 13.48 2.67 -11.31
C ALA A 42 12.55 2.11 -10.22
N ARG A 43 12.84 0.92 -9.67
CA ARG A 43 12.07 0.31 -8.57
C ARG A 43 12.21 1.13 -7.28
N ALA A 44 13.41 1.58 -6.97
CA ALA A 44 13.66 2.45 -5.81
C ALA A 44 12.89 3.78 -5.94
N CYS A 45 12.96 4.44 -7.09
CA CYS A 45 12.26 5.69 -7.36
C CYS A 45 10.73 5.56 -7.20
N VAL A 46 10.12 4.48 -7.72
CA VAL A 46 8.69 4.20 -7.54
C VAL A 46 8.35 3.99 -6.07
N LEU A 47 9.15 3.21 -5.34
CA LEU A 47 8.92 2.97 -3.92
C LEU A 47 9.07 4.25 -3.09
N GLU A 48 10.10 5.05 -3.35
CA GLU A 48 10.32 6.34 -2.68
C GLU A 48 9.15 7.29 -2.89
N ALA A 49 8.63 7.41 -4.12
CA ALA A 49 7.48 8.24 -4.44
C ALA A 49 6.24 7.81 -3.64
N LEU A 50 5.97 6.51 -3.52
CA LEU A 50 4.86 5.97 -2.73
C LEU A 50 5.03 6.19 -1.23
N LEU A 51 6.27 6.22 -0.75
CA LEU A 51 6.60 6.46 0.67
C LEU A 51 6.57 7.94 1.06
N GLU A 52 6.51 8.88 0.12
CA GLU A 52 6.57 10.32 0.42
C GLU A 52 5.38 10.85 1.22
N SER A 53 4.20 10.23 1.15
CA SER A 53 2.99 10.82 1.75
C SER A 53 1.92 9.83 2.23
N HIS A 54 2.16 8.55 2.25
CA HIS A 54 1.14 7.49 2.46
C HIS A 54 -0.09 7.61 1.55
N ARG A 55 -0.01 8.37 0.46
CA ARG A 55 -1.08 8.47 -0.53
C ARG A 55 -0.93 7.39 -1.57
N ALA A 56 -2.07 6.85 -2.01
CA ALA A 56 -2.06 6.01 -3.19
C ALA A 56 -1.77 6.87 -4.45
N MET A 57 -0.90 6.36 -5.32
CA MET A 57 -0.54 6.97 -6.60
C MET A 57 -0.89 6.05 -7.75
N THR A 58 -1.39 6.61 -8.83
CA THR A 58 -1.64 5.89 -10.08
C THR A 58 -0.34 5.56 -10.80
N ALA A 59 -0.37 4.61 -11.74
CA ALA A 59 0.79 4.30 -12.56
C ALA A 59 1.27 5.50 -13.39
N TYR A 60 0.36 6.39 -13.80
CA TYR A 60 0.72 7.60 -14.53
C TYR A 60 1.47 8.61 -13.65
N GLU A 61 0.98 8.87 -12.42
CA GLU A 61 1.68 9.73 -11.46
C GLU A 61 3.10 9.21 -11.16
N LEU A 62 3.26 7.89 -11.06
CA LEU A 62 4.57 7.25 -10.86
C LEU A 62 5.46 7.32 -12.11
N LEU A 63 4.86 7.22 -13.30
CA LEU A 63 5.59 7.37 -14.56
C LEU A 63 6.16 8.79 -14.71
N ASP A 64 5.40 9.82 -14.32
CA ASP A 64 5.88 11.20 -14.30
C ASP A 64 7.09 11.36 -13.37
N ARG A 65 7.07 10.69 -12.21
CA ARG A 65 8.22 10.66 -11.27
C ARG A 65 9.45 10.01 -11.88
N LEU A 66 9.27 8.89 -12.57
CA LEU A 66 10.36 8.20 -13.27
C LEU A 66 10.94 9.07 -14.39
N GLY A 67 10.08 9.75 -15.16
CA GLY A 67 10.49 10.68 -16.21
C GLY A 67 11.31 11.85 -15.66
N ALA A 68 10.83 12.46 -14.57
CA ALA A 68 11.53 13.56 -13.89
C ALA A 68 12.91 13.13 -13.33
N ALA A 69 13.04 11.87 -12.93
CA ALA A 69 14.31 11.29 -12.46
C ALA A 69 15.22 10.77 -13.59
N GLY A 70 14.82 10.89 -14.86
CA GLY A 70 15.58 10.37 -16.00
C GLY A 70 15.67 8.84 -16.09
N LEU A 71 14.74 8.13 -15.42
CA LEU A 71 14.71 6.67 -15.33
C LEU A 71 13.79 6.00 -16.35
N GLY A 72 13.23 6.79 -17.28
CA GLY A 72 12.37 6.34 -18.36
C GLY A 72 10.94 6.94 -18.24
N SER A 73 10.35 7.22 -19.39
CA SER A 73 9.02 7.84 -19.54
C SER A 73 8.04 6.94 -20.29
N GLN A 74 8.37 5.67 -20.47
CA GLN A 74 7.52 4.73 -21.20
C GLN A 74 6.70 3.85 -20.22
N PRO A 75 5.41 3.62 -20.46
CA PRO A 75 4.55 2.82 -19.59
C PRO A 75 5.14 1.46 -19.16
N PRO A 76 5.82 0.67 -20.02
CA PRO A 76 6.39 -0.59 -19.58
C PRO A 76 7.42 -0.47 -18.44
N VAL A 77 8.06 0.70 -18.27
CA VAL A 77 9.05 0.90 -17.20
C VAL A 77 8.38 0.90 -15.84
N VAL A 78 7.30 1.69 -15.70
CA VAL A 78 6.56 1.77 -14.43
C VAL A 78 5.87 0.46 -14.10
N TYR A 79 5.25 -0.22 -15.08
CA TYR A 79 4.56 -1.48 -14.81
C TYR A 79 5.52 -2.59 -14.39
N ARG A 80 6.70 -2.73 -15.02
CA ARG A 80 7.72 -3.68 -14.57
C ARG A 80 8.26 -3.39 -13.17
N ALA A 81 8.34 -2.12 -12.78
CA ALA A 81 8.70 -1.75 -11.42
C ALA A 81 7.58 -2.11 -10.44
N LEU A 82 6.33 -1.80 -10.77
CA LEU A 82 5.14 -2.11 -9.95
C LEU A 82 4.93 -3.62 -9.80
N ASP A 83 5.03 -4.39 -10.88
CA ASP A 83 4.90 -5.85 -10.86
C ASP A 83 5.92 -6.48 -9.89
N PHE A 84 7.16 -5.99 -9.95
CA PHE A 84 8.20 -6.43 -9.01
C PHE A 84 7.85 -6.06 -7.56
N LEU A 85 7.46 -4.82 -7.30
CA LEU A 85 7.19 -4.32 -5.96
C LEU A 85 5.96 -4.98 -5.34
N VAL A 86 4.89 -5.16 -6.12
CA VAL A 86 3.67 -5.84 -5.70
C VAL A 86 3.92 -7.34 -5.52
N GLY A 87 4.59 -7.98 -6.47
CA GLY A 87 4.89 -9.41 -6.41
C GLY A 87 5.78 -9.81 -5.24
N ASN A 88 6.57 -8.87 -4.71
CA ASN A 88 7.42 -9.08 -3.53
C ASN A 88 6.81 -8.56 -2.22
N GLY A 89 5.60 -8.01 -2.24
CA GLY A 89 4.90 -7.53 -1.05
C GLY A 89 5.43 -6.22 -0.48
N PHE A 90 6.12 -5.41 -1.30
CA PHE A 90 6.61 -4.08 -0.90
C PHE A 90 5.60 -2.97 -1.18
N VAL A 91 4.67 -3.22 -2.09
CA VAL A 91 3.63 -2.31 -2.54
C VAL A 91 2.32 -3.08 -2.67
N HIS A 92 1.21 -2.43 -2.37
CA HIS A 92 -0.14 -2.96 -2.57
C HIS A 92 -0.84 -2.20 -3.69
N ARG A 93 -1.56 -2.91 -4.53
CA ARG A 93 -2.51 -2.32 -5.45
C ARG A 93 -3.81 -2.07 -4.70
N ILE A 94 -4.30 -0.84 -4.77
CA ILE A 94 -5.59 -0.43 -4.21
C ILE A 94 -6.59 -0.45 -5.37
N GLU A 95 -7.37 -1.49 -5.42
CA GLU A 95 -8.26 -1.78 -6.57
C GLU A 95 -9.30 -0.67 -6.76
N ARG A 96 -9.89 -0.20 -5.66
CA ARG A 96 -10.88 0.88 -5.64
C ARG A 96 -10.39 2.17 -6.29
N LEU A 97 -9.11 2.49 -6.18
CA LEU A 97 -8.51 3.70 -6.74
C LEU A 97 -7.78 3.47 -8.08
N GLY A 98 -7.60 2.23 -8.50
CA GLY A 98 -6.71 1.90 -9.61
C GLY A 98 -5.28 2.42 -9.39
N ALA A 99 -4.83 2.41 -8.13
CA ALA A 99 -3.61 3.06 -7.67
C ALA A 99 -2.79 2.12 -6.78
N TYR A 100 -1.63 2.58 -6.34
CA TYR A 100 -0.67 1.80 -5.57
C TYR A 100 -0.31 2.52 -4.27
N ALA A 101 -0.05 1.77 -3.21
CA ALA A 101 0.38 2.29 -1.92
C ALA A 101 1.55 1.45 -1.39
N ALA A 102 2.52 2.08 -0.75
CA ALA A 102 3.62 1.36 -0.11
C ALA A 102 3.10 0.50 1.06
N CYS A 103 3.66 -0.70 1.22
CA CYS A 103 3.39 -1.56 2.36
C CYS A 103 3.98 -0.95 3.64
N THR A 104 3.17 -0.84 4.68
CA THR A 104 3.59 -0.34 6.00
C THR A 104 3.66 -1.43 7.06
N GLY A 105 3.21 -2.64 6.75
CA GLY A 105 3.17 -3.80 7.65
C GLY A 105 4.44 -4.66 7.66
N GLY A 106 5.49 -4.24 6.96
CA GLY A 106 6.74 -4.99 6.81
C GLY A 106 6.84 -5.76 5.49
N ALA A 107 8.08 -6.01 5.04
CA ALA A 107 8.35 -6.69 3.79
C ALA A 107 7.93 -8.17 3.88
N GLY A 108 6.91 -8.57 3.14
CA GLY A 108 6.46 -9.96 3.06
C GLY A 108 5.00 -10.11 2.68
N SER A 109 4.60 -11.33 2.35
CA SER A 109 3.20 -11.65 2.08
C SER A 109 2.43 -11.70 3.40
N HIS A 110 1.55 -10.75 3.65
CA HIS A 110 0.65 -10.71 4.78
C HIS A 110 -0.76 -10.36 4.35
N ARG A 111 -1.73 -10.77 5.16
CA ARG A 111 -3.13 -10.43 4.91
C ARG A 111 -3.42 -9.05 5.48
N ALA A 112 -3.65 -8.10 4.61
CA ALA A 112 -3.99 -6.74 4.97
C ALA A 112 -5.36 -6.35 4.44
N GLY A 113 -6.06 -5.53 5.22
CA GLY A 113 -7.15 -4.70 4.72
C GLY A 113 -6.66 -3.27 4.58
N PHE A 114 -7.36 -2.49 3.79
CA PHE A 114 -6.99 -1.12 3.50
C PHE A 114 -8.12 -0.18 3.88
N LEU A 115 -7.79 0.88 4.62
CA LEU A 115 -8.67 1.99 4.92
C LEU A 115 -8.28 3.14 4.00
N VAL A 116 -9.17 3.50 3.09
CA VAL A 116 -8.91 4.50 2.05
C VAL A 116 -9.69 5.77 2.37
N CYS A 117 -8.99 6.88 2.58
CA CYS A 117 -9.65 8.17 2.73
C CYS A 117 -10.00 8.75 1.35
N ARG A 118 -11.29 8.89 1.05
CA ARG A 118 -11.79 9.41 -0.23
C ARG A 118 -11.44 10.89 -0.47
N SER A 119 -11.16 11.65 0.59
CA SER A 119 -10.81 13.08 0.51
C SER A 119 -9.31 13.28 0.24
N CYS A 120 -8.41 12.76 1.11
CA CYS A 120 -6.98 12.99 0.99
C CYS A 120 -6.21 11.88 0.28
N ARG A 121 -6.89 10.79 -0.13
CA ARG A 121 -6.32 9.60 -0.80
C ARG A 121 -5.23 8.87 -0.01
N ARG A 122 -5.10 9.15 1.30
CA ARG A 122 -4.23 8.38 2.17
C ARG A 122 -4.80 7.00 2.41
N VAL A 123 -3.91 6.03 2.45
CA VAL A 123 -4.22 4.62 2.66
C VAL A 123 -3.54 4.15 3.92
N ALA A 124 -4.30 3.60 4.84
CA ALA A 124 -3.78 2.91 6.01
C ALA A 124 -3.99 1.41 5.86
N GLU A 125 -2.96 0.67 6.16
CA GLU A 125 -3.00 -0.78 6.22
C GLU A 125 -3.49 -1.23 7.61
N THR A 126 -4.35 -2.24 7.64
CA THR A 126 -4.82 -2.86 8.87
C THR A 126 -4.68 -4.38 8.76
N PRO A 127 -4.18 -5.06 9.80
CA PRO A 127 -4.04 -6.51 9.75
C PRO A 127 -5.42 -7.18 9.68
N LEU A 128 -5.56 -8.11 8.73
CA LEU A 128 -6.71 -8.99 8.61
C LEU A 128 -6.35 -10.37 9.12
N ALA A 129 -6.83 -10.70 10.33
CA ALA A 129 -6.55 -12.00 10.93
C ALA A 129 -7.23 -13.16 10.17
N ARG A 130 -8.37 -12.91 9.53
CA ARG A 130 -9.18 -13.95 8.85
C ARG A 130 -9.96 -13.35 7.67
N THR A 131 -10.32 -14.21 6.71
CA THR A 131 -11.35 -13.91 5.70
C THR A 131 -12.65 -13.51 6.42
N PRO A 132 -13.38 -12.47 5.95
CA PRO A 132 -14.68 -12.13 6.50
C PRO A 132 -15.59 -13.36 6.62
N ARG A 133 -16.14 -13.60 7.81
CA ARG A 133 -16.87 -14.86 8.12
C ARG A 133 -17.98 -15.17 7.14
N GLY A 134 -18.75 -14.17 6.73
CA GLY A 134 -19.83 -14.34 5.75
C GLY A 134 -19.31 -14.85 4.41
N LEU A 135 -18.26 -14.23 3.88
CA LEU A 135 -17.66 -14.62 2.61
C LEU A 135 -17.09 -16.06 2.64
N ALA A 136 -16.44 -16.43 3.74
CA ALA A 136 -15.89 -17.78 3.91
C ALA A 136 -17.00 -18.83 3.96
N ALA A 137 -18.11 -18.55 4.66
CA ALA A 137 -19.25 -19.45 4.76
C ALA A 137 -19.95 -19.66 3.40
N GLU A 138 -20.19 -18.59 2.67
CA GLU A 138 -20.79 -18.65 1.33
C GLU A 138 -19.91 -19.44 0.36
N ALA A 139 -18.60 -19.17 0.34
CA ALA A 139 -17.66 -19.90 -0.51
C ALA A 139 -17.69 -21.42 -0.22
N THR A 140 -17.70 -21.77 1.07
CA THR A 140 -17.77 -23.18 1.50
C THR A 140 -19.07 -23.84 1.05
N ALA A 141 -20.20 -23.12 1.19
CA ALA A 141 -21.52 -23.66 0.84
C ALA A 141 -21.66 -24.03 -0.65
N ILE A 142 -20.94 -23.33 -1.54
CA ILE A 142 -20.95 -23.57 -2.98
C ILE A 142 -19.73 -24.33 -3.49
N GLY A 143 -18.85 -24.82 -2.59
CA GLY A 143 -17.63 -25.53 -2.96
C GLY A 143 -16.55 -24.65 -3.62
N PHE A 144 -16.57 -23.31 -3.39
CA PHE A 144 -15.59 -22.40 -3.96
C PHE A 144 -14.34 -22.30 -3.10
N ALA A 145 -13.17 -22.55 -3.70
CA ALA A 145 -11.89 -22.40 -3.05
C ALA A 145 -11.38 -20.94 -3.15
N ILE A 146 -11.37 -20.23 -2.04
CA ILE A 146 -10.84 -18.86 -1.99
C ILE A 146 -9.31 -18.89 -1.99
N GLU A 147 -8.68 -18.39 -3.04
CA GLU A 147 -7.23 -18.26 -3.13
C GLU A 147 -6.73 -16.90 -2.59
N ARG A 148 -7.49 -15.83 -2.84
CA ARG A 148 -7.13 -14.46 -2.43
C ARG A 148 -8.37 -13.69 -1.98
N VAL A 149 -8.21 -12.88 -0.93
CA VAL A 149 -9.21 -11.89 -0.50
C VAL A 149 -8.54 -10.53 -0.41
N VAL A 150 -9.15 -9.52 -1.00
CA VAL A 150 -8.80 -8.11 -0.82
C VAL A 150 -9.94 -7.45 -0.07
N VAL A 151 -9.62 -6.71 0.99
CA VAL A 151 -10.60 -5.96 1.78
C VAL A 151 -10.21 -4.50 1.76
N GLU A 152 -11.04 -3.68 1.16
CA GLU A 152 -10.87 -2.23 1.10
C GLU A 152 -12.12 -1.56 1.68
N ALA A 153 -11.92 -0.64 2.62
CA ALA A 153 -12.98 0.20 3.17
C ALA A 153 -12.71 1.66 2.82
N GLU A 154 -13.68 2.30 2.17
CA GLU A 154 -13.62 3.72 1.83
C GLU A 154 -14.37 4.55 2.86
N GLY A 155 -13.78 5.69 3.26
CA GLY A 155 -14.38 6.60 4.22
C GLY A 155 -13.62 7.92 4.32
N LEU A 156 -13.70 8.57 5.46
CA LEU A 156 -12.93 9.76 5.80
C LEU A 156 -12.03 9.47 7.01
N CYS A 157 -10.75 9.82 6.93
CA CYS A 157 -9.88 9.82 8.10
C CYS A 157 -10.33 10.90 9.11
N ALA A 158 -9.90 10.81 10.37
CA ALA A 158 -10.31 11.73 11.43
C ALA A 158 -10.13 13.20 11.01
N ARG A 159 -8.95 13.55 10.51
CA ARG A 159 -8.64 14.91 10.07
C ARG A 159 -9.56 15.41 8.95
N CYS A 160 -9.88 14.58 7.93
CA CYS A 160 -10.76 14.99 6.85
C CYS A 160 -12.23 15.04 7.28
N ARG A 161 -12.63 14.25 8.28
CA ARG A 161 -13.95 14.30 8.86
C ARG A 161 -14.15 15.60 9.66
N GLU A 162 -13.16 15.99 10.47
CA GLU A 162 -13.17 17.25 11.22
C GLU A 162 -13.17 18.48 10.32
N ALA A 163 -12.44 18.44 9.20
CA ALA A 163 -12.42 19.54 8.22
C ALA A 163 -13.72 19.66 7.40
N ALA A 164 -14.57 18.64 7.41
CA ALA A 164 -15.84 18.62 6.69
C ALA A 164 -17.08 18.88 7.61
N ALA A 165 -16.84 18.99 8.92
CA ALA A 165 -17.87 19.31 9.93
C ALA A 165 -18.00 20.81 10.15
#